data_231590f677e09d15ea42f07c552ea75a
#
_entry.id   231590f677e09d15ea42f07c552ea75a
#
_cell.length_a   1.000
_cell.length_b   1.000
_cell.length_c   1.000
_cell.angle_alpha   90.00
_cell.angle_beta   90.00
_cell.angle_gamma   90.00
#
_symmetry.space_group_name_H-M   'P 1'
#
loop_
_entity.id
_entity.type
_entity.pdbx_description
1 polymer ?
#
loop_
_entity_poly.entity_id
_entity_poly.type
_entity_poly.pdbx_seq_one_letter_code
_entity_poly.pdbx_strand_id
1 'polypeptide(L)'
;MIGKIDHIGIAVRSIDEAKKTYEALGLTVESVEEVPAEGVRVAMIRCGESRIELLEPTSEDSPVAKFLAKRGPGMHHLCLASDDVRADDARLRDGGFDVLRDEPTRGAGGHEVQFVHPKSTGGVLLELAGEPHGDEGAADGDADDQQTAGDAADEGDAAGSPR
;
A
#
# COMPACT_ATOMS: atom_id res chain seq x y z
N MET A 1 7.38 -1.32 -14.80
CA MET A 1 8.56 -0.44 -15.12
C MET A 1 8.62 0.70 -14.13
N ILE A 2 9.80 1.03 -13.62
CA ILE A 2 9.99 2.16 -12.69
C ILE A 2 9.81 3.47 -13.47
N GLY A 3 8.89 4.32 -13.03
CA GLY A 3 8.45 5.47 -13.81
C GLY A 3 8.81 6.84 -13.22
N LYS A 4 8.61 7.03 -11.93
CA LYS A 4 8.78 8.34 -11.27
C LYS A 4 9.11 8.20 -9.79
N ILE A 5 9.50 9.30 -9.15
CA ILE A 5 9.52 9.37 -7.69
C ILE A 5 8.07 9.35 -7.21
N ASP A 6 7.72 8.36 -6.42
CA ASP A 6 6.43 8.29 -5.75
C ASP A 6 6.42 9.20 -4.52
N HIS A 7 7.30 8.92 -3.57
CA HIS A 7 7.43 9.73 -2.37
C HIS A 7 8.85 9.73 -1.79
N ILE A 8 9.06 10.63 -0.83
CA ILE A 8 10.25 10.68 0.01
C ILE A 8 9.80 10.40 1.44
N GLY A 9 10.30 9.31 2.03
CA GLY A 9 10.05 8.94 3.42
C GLY A 9 10.95 9.73 4.37
N ILE A 10 10.35 10.38 5.37
CA ILE A 10 11.03 11.18 6.39
C ILE A 10 10.68 10.64 7.77
N ALA A 11 11.67 10.13 8.49
CA ALA A 11 11.52 9.70 9.86
C ALA A 11 11.37 10.89 10.82
N VAL A 12 10.31 10.88 11.61
CA VAL A 12 9.98 11.95 12.58
C VAL A 12 9.65 11.35 13.94
N ARG A 13 9.84 12.12 15.01
CA ARG A 13 9.49 11.70 16.38
C ARG A 13 8.00 11.83 16.67
N SER A 14 7.32 12.76 15.97
CA SER A 14 5.89 13.00 16.09
C SER A 14 5.36 13.56 14.77
N ILE A 15 4.41 12.88 14.17
CA ILE A 15 3.68 13.34 12.99
C ILE A 15 2.91 14.62 13.32
N ASP A 16 2.28 14.70 14.50
CA ASP A 16 1.47 15.85 14.89
C ASP A 16 2.27 17.14 15.01
N GLU A 17 3.55 17.04 15.33
CA GLU A 17 4.46 18.19 15.33
C GLU A 17 5.05 18.45 13.92
N ALA A 18 5.50 17.39 13.25
CA ALA A 18 6.18 17.53 11.96
C ALA A 18 5.26 18.08 10.87
N LYS A 19 4.00 17.62 10.80
CA LYS A 19 3.02 18.08 9.79
C LYS A 19 2.80 19.59 9.81
N LYS A 20 2.90 20.25 10.98
CA LYS A 20 2.72 21.70 11.11
C LYS A 20 3.72 22.48 10.23
N THR A 21 4.93 21.97 10.08
CA THR A 21 5.95 22.59 9.22
C THR A 21 5.52 22.56 7.75
N TYR A 22 5.00 21.42 7.29
CA TYR A 22 4.59 21.27 5.89
C TYR A 22 3.29 22.01 5.59
N GLU A 23 2.36 22.03 6.54
CA GLU A 23 1.14 22.84 6.46
C GLU A 23 1.46 24.34 6.40
N ALA A 24 2.44 24.80 7.18
CA ALA A 24 2.90 26.19 7.13
C ALA A 24 3.58 26.56 5.79
N LEU A 25 4.12 25.57 5.06
CA LEU A 25 4.62 25.75 3.68
C LEU A 25 3.48 25.73 2.64
N GLY A 26 2.22 25.55 3.05
CA GLY A 26 1.05 25.51 2.17
C GLY A 26 0.78 24.13 1.57
N LEU A 27 1.42 23.07 2.09
CA LEU A 27 1.17 21.71 1.66
C LEU A 27 0.01 21.10 2.44
N THR A 28 -0.68 20.11 1.83
CA THR A 28 -1.86 19.47 2.41
C THR A 28 -1.55 18.04 2.84
N VAL A 29 -1.90 17.69 4.08
CA VAL A 29 -1.91 16.31 4.57
C VAL A 29 -3.11 15.59 3.94
N GLU A 30 -2.87 14.54 3.18
CA GLU A 30 -3.92 13.75 2.49
C GLU A 30 -4.50 12.66 3.37
N SER A 31 -3.64 11.97 4.11
CA SER A 31 -4.02 10.86 4.97
C SER A 31 -3.08 10.72 6.16
N VAL A 32 -3.61 10.10 7.22
CA VAL A 32 -2.81 9.60 8.35
C VAL A 32 -3.33 8.21 8.66
N GLU A 33 -2.45 7.22 8.67
CA GLU A 33 -2.81 5.83 8.92
C GLU A 33 -1.73 5.10 9.72
N GLU A 34 -2.07 3.97 10.31
CA GLU A 34 -1.10 3.04 10.90
C GLU A 34 -0.82 1.90 9.94
N VAL A 35 0.45 1.52 9.85
CA VAL A 35 0.93 0.35 9.11
C VAL A 35 1.56 -0.62 10.12
N PRO A 36 0.75 -1.47 10.77
CA PRO A 36 1.21 -2.33 11.86
C PRO A 36 2.32 -3.28 11.44
N ALA A 37 2.29 -3.76 10.19
CA ALA A 37 3.32 -4.65 9.65
C ALA A 37 4.71 -4.00 9.62
N GLU A 38 4.78 -2.68 9.52
CA GLU A 38 6.02 -1.88 9.52
C GLU A 38 6.32 -1.24 10.90
N GLY A 39 5.37 -1.33 11.83
CA GLY A 39 5.48 -0.71 13.15
C GLY A 39 5.56 0.82 13.07
N VAL A 40 4.79 1.44 12.19
CA VAL A 40 4.78 2.88 11.96
C VAL A 40 3.39 3.45 11.82
N ARG A 41 3.26 4.71 12.18
CA ARG A 41 2.18 5.61 11.78
C ARG A 41 2.70 6.49 10.64
N VAL A 42 1.91 6.69 9.62
CA VAL A 42 2.29 7.35 8.37
C VAL A 42 1.39 8.54 8.11
N ALA A 43 1.95 9.67 7.69
CA ALA A 43 1.19 10.77 7.14
C ALA A 43 1.67 11.08 5.72
N MET A 44 0.74 11.07 4.76
CA MET A 44 1.01 11.43 3.37
C MET A 44 0.69 12.90 3.14
N ILE A 45 1.64 13.61 2.52
CA ILE A 45 1.54 15.03 2.21
C ILE A 45 1.77 15.19 0.71
N ARG A 46 0.80 15.78 0.01
CA ARG A 46 0.92 16.00 -1.44
C ARG A 46 1.96 17.08 -1.75
N CYS A 47 2.81 16.79 -2.75
CA CYS A 47 3.79 17.73 -3.29
C CYS A 47 3.86 17.59 -4.82
N GLY A 48 2.91 18.20 -5.53
CA GLY A 48 2.76 18.04 -6.98
C GLY A 48 2.36 16.61 -7.36
N GLU A 49 3.16 15.97 -8.20
CA GLU A 49 2.96 14.56 -8.61
C GLU A 49 3.60 13.56 -7.64
N SER A 50 4.44 14.03 -6.72
CA SER A 50 5.07 13.22 -5.69
C SER A 50 4.47 13.52 -4.32
N ARG A 51 4.91 12.79 -3.30
CA ARG A 51 4.45 12.94 -1.92
C ARG A 51 5.63 13.01 -0.96
N ILE A 52 5.38 13.56 0.20
CA ILE A 52 6.25 13.43 1.36
C ILE A 52 5.53 12.50 2.32
N GLU A 53 6.21 11.47 2.77
CA GLU A 53 5.71 10.52 3.74
C GLU A 53 6.39 10.74 5.08
N LEU A 54 5.65 11.16 6.10
CA LEU A 54 6.17 11.25 7.46
C LEU A 54 5.97 9.92 8.17
N LEU A 55 7.05 9.41 8.78
CA LEU A 55 7.09 8.11 9.44
C LEU A 55 7.35 8.30 10.94
N GLU A 56 6.36 7.98 11.77
CA GLU A 56 6.45 7.95 13.22
C GLU A 56 6.43 6.48 13.69
N PRO A 57 7.43 6.01 14.45
CA PRO A 57 7.44 4.63 14.92
C PRO A 57 6.37 4.39 15.98
N THR A 58 5.66 3.25 15.89
CA THR A 58 4.68 2.80 16.89
C THR A 58 5.26 1.78 17.88
N SER A 59 6.49 1.31 17.63
CA SER A 59 7.22 0.40 18.53
C SER A 59 8.73 0.67 18.50
N GLU A 60 9.43 0.29 19.55
CA GLU A 60 10.89 0.42 19.66
C GLU A 60 11.62 -0.51 18.67
N ASP A 61 11.00 -1.60 18.27
CA ASP A 61 11.56 -2.57 17.32
C ASP A 61 11.43 -2.15 15.87
N SER A 62 10.63 -1.13 15.60
CA SER A 62 10.43 -0.57 14.25
C SER A 62 11.77 -0.17 13.60
N PRO A 63 11.97 -0.44 12.30
CA PRO A 63 13.11 0.07 11.56
C PRO A 63 13.27 1.59 11.66
N VAL A 64 12.15 2.33 11.71
CA VAL A 64 12.12 3.79 11.86
C VAL A 64 12.58 4.22 13.24
N ALA A 65 12.20 3.49 14.31
CA ALA A 65 12.70 3.75 15.66
C ALA A 65 14.23 3.59 15.74
N LYS A 66 14.75 2.51 15.14
CA LYS A 66 16.21 2.25 15.07
C LYS A 66 16.93 3.34 14.26
N PHE A 67 16.33 3.81 13.17
CA PHE A 67 16.88 4.92 12.39
C PHE A 67 16.94 6.20 13.22
N LEU A 68 15.83 6.57 13.89
CA LEU A 68 15.77 7.77 14.74
C LEU A 68 16.76 7.73 15.89
N ALA A 69 16.94 6.55 16.52
CA ALA A 69 17.93 6.37 17.59
C ALA A 69 19.36 6.57 17.11
N LYS A 70 19.67 6.15 15.89
CA LYS A 70 21.03 6.20 15.32
C LYS A 70 21.35 7.52 14.63
N ARG A 71 20.38 8.12 13.93
CA ARG A 71 20.59 9.28 13.04
C ARG A 71 19.78 10.51 13.40
N GLY A 72 18.77 10.39 14.27
CA GLY A 72 17.77 11.44 14.50
C GLY A 72 16.76 11.56 13.35
N PRO A 73 15.87 12.55 13.42
CA PRO A 73 14.91 12.84 12.35
C PRO A 73 15.60 13.19 11.04
N GLY A 74 15.02 12.74 9.92
CA GLY A 74 15.56 13.02 8.59
C GLY A 74 15.08 12.06 7.53
N MET A 75 15.62 12.20 6.32
CA MET A 75 15.28 11.35 5.18
C MET A 75 15.60 9.89 5.48
N HIS A 76 14.57 9.03 5.38
CA HIS A 76 14.66 7.60 5.64
C HIS A 76 14.84 6.80 4.35
N HIS A 77 13.99 7.04 3.35
CA HIS A 77 14.04 6.34 2.07
C HIS A 77 13.55 7.21 0.90
N LEU A 78 13.86 6.77 -0.29
CA LEU A 78 13.32 7.26 -1.55
C LEU A 78 12.45 6.16 -2.15
N CYS A 79 11.19 6.47 -2.45
CA CYS A 79 10.29 5.55 -3.11
C CYS A 79 10.12 5.87 -4.59
N LEU A 80 10.22 4.85 -5.43
CA LEU A 80 9.97 4.91 -6.85
C LEU A 80 8.69 4.16 -7.19
N ALA A 81 7.82 4.76 -7.99
CA ALA A 81 6.63 4.12 -8.51
C ALA A 81 7.02 3.03 -9.51
N SER A 82 6.43 1.85 -9.34
CA SER A 82 6.58 0.69 -10.22
C SER A 82 5.21 0.26 -10.75
N ASP A 83 5.13 -0.03 -12.04
CA ASP A 83 3.92 -0.61 -12.64
C ASP A 83 3.75 -2.09 -12.25
N ASP A 84 4.85 -2.76 -11.87
CA ASP A 84 4.90 -4.17 -11.50
C ASP A 84 6.08 -4.41 -10.56
N VAL A 85 5.80 -4.38 -9.25
CA VAL A 85 6.81 -4.51 -8.19
C VAL A 85 7.48 -5.89 -8.25
N ARG A 86 6.73 -6.96 -8.55
CA ARG A 86 7.26 -8.33 -8.61
C ARG A 86 8.21 -8.54 -9.78
N ALA A 87 7.86 -8.02 -10.95
CA ALA A 87 8.74 -8.07 -12.11
C ALA A 87 10.01 -7.23 -11.91
N ASP A 88 9.87 -6.05 -11.29
CA ASP A 88 11.02 -5.21 -10.97
C ASP A 88 11.89 -5.83 -9.84
N ASP A 89 11.30 -6.49 -8.84
CA ASP A 89 12.02 -7.26 -7.81
C ASP A 89 12.87 -8.37 -8.45
N ALA A 90 12.26 -9.19 -9.30
CA ALA A 90 12.98 -10.27 -10.01
C ALA A 90 14.15 -9.70 -10.84
N ARG A 91 13.90 -8.63 -11.58
CA ARG A 91 14.94 -7.97 -12.41
C ARG A 91 16.10 -7.42 -11.56
N LEU A 92 15.79 -6.84 -10.38
CA LEU A 92 16.82 -6.33 -9.47
C LEU A 92 17.68 -7.46 -8.89
N ARG A 93 17.06 -8.58 -8.50
CA ARG A 93 17.78 -9.77 -8.01
C ARG A 93 18.67 -10.36 -9.08
N ASP A 94 18.17 -10.49 -10.31
CA ASP A 94 18.96 -10.96 -11.46
C ASP A 94 20.14 -10.03 -11.77
N GLY A 95 19.96 -8.72 -11.52
CA GLY A 95 21.01 -7.71 -11.63
C GLY A 95 21.99 -7.68 -10.45
N GLY A 96 21.83 -8.57 -9.45
CA GLY A 96 22.71 -8.66 -8.29
C GLY A 96 22.49 -7.60 -7.20
N PHE A 97 21.31 -6.97 -7.19
CA PHE A 97 20.95 -6.04 -6.12
C PHE A 97 20.60 -6.78 -4.83
N ASP A 98 20.97 -6.19 -3.70
CA ASP A 98 20.65 -6.69 -2.37
C ASP A 98 19.23 -6.22 -1.99
N VAL A 99 18.23 -7.06 -2.23
CA VAL A 99 16.83 -6.80 -1.95
C VAL A 99 16.50 -7.32 -0.55
N LEU A 100 15.84 -6.50 0.28
CA LEU A 100 15.75 -6.73 1.73
C LEU A 100 14.75 -7.81 2.16
N ARG A 101 13.74 -8.12 1.35
CA ARG A 101 12.70 -9.10 1.66
C ARG A 101 12.64 -10.15 0.57
N ASP A 102 12.33 -11.38 0.95
CA ASP A 102 12.21 -12.49 -0.01
C ASP A 102 11.11 -12.23 -1.04
N GLU A 103 10.01 -11.62 -0.60
CA GLU A 103 8.88 -11.21 -1.44
C GLU A 103 8.41 -9.79 -1.09
N PRO A 104 7.78 -9.08 -2.06
CA PRO A 104 7.10 -7.82 -1.79
C PRO A 104 6.01 -7.98 -0.73
N THR A 105 5.81 -6.96 0.07
CA THR A 105 4.82 -6.91 1.16
C THR A 105 3.86 -5.75 0.95
N ARG A 106 2.80 -5.67 1.79
CA ARG A 106 1.87 -4.53 1.74
C ARG A 106 2.38 -3.41 2.64
N GLY A 107 2.46 -2.21 2.08
CA GLY A 107 2.79 -0.95 2.75
C GLY A 107 1.57 -0.04 2.92
N ALA A 108 1.84 1.25 3.13
CA ALA A 108 0.81 2.28 3.26
C ALA A 108 -0.14 2.32 2.06
N GLY A 109 -1.43 2.61 2.31
CA GLY A 109 -2.45 2.62 1.27
C GLY A 109 -2.72 1.25 0.61
N GLY A 110 -2.19 0.15 1.16
CA GLY A 110 -2.34 -1.19 0.62
C GLY A 110 -1.48 -1.49 -0.61
N HIS A 111 -0.59 -0.59 -1.00
CA HIS A 111 0.34 -0.79 -2.12
C HIS A 111 1.29 -1.96 -1.86
N GLU A 112 1.69 -2.65 -2.92
CA GLU A 112 2.75 -3.64 -2.86
C GLU A 112 4.09 -2.92 -2.82
N VAL A 113 4.97 -3.29 -1.86
CA VAL A 113 6.25 -2.62 -1.65
C VAL A 113 7.40 -3.59 -1.53
N GLN A 114 8.58 -3.16 -2.01
CA GLN A 114 9.85 -3.87 -1.88
C GLN A 114 10.98 -2.88 -1.62
N PHE A 115 11.94 -3.30 -0.81
CA PHE A 115 13.09 -2.46 -0.45
C PHE A 115 14.40 -3.00 -0.99
N VAL A 116 15.25 -2.09 -1.47
CA VAL A 116 16.62 -2.38 -1.92
C VAL A 116 17.60 -1.79 -0.92
N HIS A 117 18.54 -2.62 -0.49
CA HIS A 117 19.53 -2.25 0.51
C HIS A 117 20.44 -1.10 0.03
N PRO A 118 20.77 -0.13 0.89
CA PRO A 118 21.65 0.99 0.55
C PRO A 118 22.99 0.63 -0.08
N LYS A 119 23.53 -0.55 0.18
CA LYS A 119 24.77 -1.02 -0.45
C LYS A 119 24.68 -1.07 -1.97
N SER A 120 23.52 -1.43 -2.51
CA SER A 120 23.29 -1.57 -3.94
C SER A 120 22.90 -0.27 -4.63
N THR A 121 22.62 0.79 -3.85
CA THR A 121 22.01 2.04 -4.33
C THR A 121 22.81 3.28 -3.95
N GLY A 122 24.11 3.13 -3.65
CA GLY A 122 24.97 4.27 -3.31
C GLY A 122 24.67 4.91 -1.96
N GLY A 123 24.11 4.17 -1.01
CA GLY A 123 23.84 4.66 0.36
C GLY A 123 22.40 5.11 0.60
N VAL A 124 21.51 4.98 -0.37
CA VAL A 124 20.08 5.33 -0.26
C VAL A 124 19.26 4.07 -0.01
N LEU A 125 18.41 4.04 1.02
CA LEU A 125 17.37 3.03 1.12
C LEU A 125 16.33 3.32 0.03
N LEU A 126 16.21 2.42 -0.93
CA LEU A 126 15.29 2.57 -2.04
C LEU A 126 14.07 1.68 -1.83
N GLU A 127 12.89 2.24 -2.02
CA GLU A 127 11.62 1.53 -2.03
C GLU A 127 11.07 1.49 -3.46
N LEU A 128 10.47 0.38 -3.83
CA LEU A 128 9.57 0.26 -4.98
C LEU A 128 8.16 0.13 -4.45
N ALA A 129 7.22 0.91 -4.96
CA ALA A 129 5.81 0.82 -4.61
C ALA A 129 4.96 0.79 -5.88
N GLY A 130 3.91 -0.04 -5.86
CA GLY A 130 2.98 -0.19 -6.96
C GLY A 130 1.63 -0.71 -6.51
N GLU A 131 0.67 -0.73 -7.44
CA GLU A 131 -0.61 -1.36 -7.18
C GLU A 131 -0.41 -2.85 -6.86
N PRO A 132 -1.14 -3.40 -5.88
CA PRO A 132 -1.05 -4.81 -5.59
C PRO A 132 -1.50 -5.62 -6.81
N HIS A 133 -0.75 -6.65 -7.15
CA HIS A 133 -1.25 -7.65 -8.08
C HIS A 133 -2.55 -8.23 -7.50
N GLY A 134 -3.63 -8.18 -8.27
CA GLY A 134 -4.87 -8.83 -7.90
C GLY A 134 -4.59 -10.31 -7.62
N ASP A 135 -5.04 -10.80 -6.50
CA ASP A 135 -5.07 -12.22 -6.19
C ASP A 135 -6.10 -12.87 -7.15
N GLU A 136 -5.65 -13.19 -8.36
CA GLU A 136 -6.42 -14.03 -9.28
C GLU A 136 -6.37 -15.47 -8.76
N GLY A 137 -7.06 -15.74 -7.63
CA GLY A 137 -6.99 -17.07 -7.05
C GLY A 137 -7.92 -17.32 -5.87
N ALA A 138 -9.16 -16.82 -5.91
CA ALA A 138 -10.27 -17.39 -5.15
C ALA A 138 -11.53 -17.27 -6.00
N ALA A 139 -11.60 -18.06 -7.05
CA ALA A 139 -12.87 -18.42 -7.65
C ALA A 139 -13.57 -19.34 -6.64
N ASP A 140 -14.41 -18.77 -5.80
CA ASP A 140 -15.43 -19.53 -5.10
C ASP A 140 -16.33 -20.12 -6.18
N GLY A 141 -16.10 -21.39 -6.43
CA GLY A 141 -17.00 -22.23 -7.18
C GLY A 141 -18.31 -22.33 -6.42
N ASP A 142 -19.26 -21.50 -6.76
CA ASP A 142 -20.62 -21.72 -6.37
C ASP A 142 -21.23 -22.71 -7.35
N ALA A 143 -21.43 -23.89 -6.82
CA ALA A 143 -22.05 -25.02 -7.52
C ALA A 143 -23.49 -24.68 -7.85
N ASP A 144 -23.73 -24.69 -9.14
CA ASP A 144 -25.03 -24.92 -9.75
C ASP A 144 -25.74 -26.11 -9.08
N ASP A 145 -26.86 -25.89 -8.42
CA ASP A 145 -27.84 -26.93 -8.15
C ASP A 145 -29.13 -26.61 -8.90
N GLN A 146 -29.19 -27.20 -10.07
CA GLN A 146 -30.42 -27.36 -10.82
C GLN A 146 -31.33 -28.31 -10.04
N GLN A 147 -32.51 -27.85 -9.69
CA GLN A 147 -33.61 -28.77 -9.46
C GLN A 147 -34.80 -28.38 -10.33
N THR A 148 -35.02 -29.27 -11.25
CA THR A 148 -36.10 -29.33 -12.22
C THR A 148 -37.45 -29.67 -11.58
N ALA A 149 -38.49 -29.20 -12.23
CA ALA A 149 -39.75 -29.84 -12.56
C ALA A 149 -40.92 -29.82 -11.54
N GLY A 150 -42.07 -29.50 -12.11
CA GLY A 150 -43.39 -29.90 -11.62
C GLY A 150 -44.45 -28.86 -11.93
N ASP A 151 -44.83 -28.80 -13.15
CA ASP A 151 -46.08 -29.08 -13.82
C ASP A 151 -47.27 -29.38 -12.86
N ALA A 152 -48.32 -28.58 -12.96
CA ALA A 152 -49.68 -29.02 -13.10
C ALA A 152 -50.66 -27.84 -13.09
N ALA A 153 -51.42 -27.79 -14.14
CA ALA A 153 -52.62 -27.01 -14.35
C ALA A 153 -53.67 -27.25 -13.27
N ASP A 154 -54.55 -26.30 -13.04
CA ASP A 154 -55.99 -26.50 -13.24
C ASP A 154 -56.79 -25.20 -13.05
N GLU A 155 -57.84 -25.20 -13.73
CA GLU A 155 -58.85 -24.20 -14.07
C GLU A 155 -59.72 -23.74 -12.88
N GLY A 156 -60.45 -22.66 -13.13
CA GLY A 156 -61.75 -22.41 -12.47
C GLY A 156 -61.97 -20.96 -12.08
N ASP A 157 -62.44 -20.19 -12.95
CA ASP A 157 -63.80 -19.69 -13.23
C ASP A 157 -64.45 -18.79 -12.16
N ALA A 158 -65.00 -17.75 -12.72
CA ALA A 158 -66.24 -17.03 -12.41
C ALA A 158 -66.29 -15.90 -11.38
N ALA A 159 -66.46 -14.75 -11.97
CA ALA A 159 -67.58 -13.84 -11.81
C ALA A 159 -67.86 -13.11 -10.48
N GLY A 160 -68.01 -11.81 -10.63
CA GLY A 160 -68.80 -11.03 -9.73
C GLY A 160 -68.43 -9.59 -9.54
N SER A 161 -68.77 -8.71 -10.48
CA SER A 161 -69.17 -7.29 -10.24
C SER A 161 -70.61 -7.30 -9.67
N PRO A 162 -71.15 -6.23 -9.17
CA PRO A 162 -70.74 -4.85 -9.04
C PRO A 162 -71.18 -4.19 -7.68
N ARG A 163 -70.60 -3.09 -7.34
CA ARG A 163 -71.25 -1.76 -7.04
C ARG A 163 -70.21 -0.80 -6.45
#